data_9980db1cfa7e3100e8983f0b64eca07e
#
_entry.id   9980db1cfa7e3100e8983f0b64eca07e
#
_cell.length_a   1.000
_cell.length_b   1.000
_cell.length_c   1.000
_cell.angle_alpha   90.00
_cell.angle_beta   90.00
_cell.angle_gamma   90.00
#
_symmetry.space_group_name_H-M   'P 1'
#
loop_
_entity.id
_entity.type
_entity.pdbx_description
1 polymer ?
#
loop_
_entity_poly.entity_id
_entity_poly.type
_entity_poly.pdbx_seq_one_letter_code
_entity_poly.pdbx_strand_id
1 'polypeptide(L)'
;QQKEAYEHLRKLLEDSVIFYRSHLLANPDVLSYLRQKRGLTDSTIETFGLGYAPKAWDVAINHFTQRGYKMKDLIEVGLVSEREGGGYYDRFRNRIMIPIRDATRRMTGFGARIVDPNDIPKFLNSPETVLFTKGRLLYGLDRAHKAIRATDQAVIVEGYLDVIALHQAGYENVVSPMGTALTEDQLRLLKKFTRRIVLALDPDTAGQKAILRGLDAARAAMDREGELDFDPRGLLREEARLQADLRVAALPDNLDPDEIVARNREEWAHIIENAKPIVEHVMISLGEGRDLNDHRVVNEIADQVLPLIQDLPSPADREFFTQRLARYLRVDERAFIGTQVQAPRIKQPARRIPQKQVVSKEKPVVTVSSSKMVEEYIIGVLFRRPELLYRLDRWLQQFGLVALAVQDFEYTDHQMMFHLIRESVEQDKTEHHDFVVGAVPESLQGLSRELFAQTEKMERMDEKLLEELLRGVIKLRRIAAGENLNQLRFLQEEAHQSGDLRASSYQHLVLQNTKLLRDLDQASRKMSLKKLE
;
A
#
# COMPACT_ATOMS: atom_id res chain seq x y z
N GLN A 1 -3.80 -2.96 31.21
CA GLN A 1 -5.05 -3.34 30.52
C GLN A 1 -4.88 -3.41 28.99
N GLN A 2 -4.47 -2.35 28.30
CA GLN A 2 -4.29 -2.37 26.82
C GLN A 2 -3.18 -3.33 26.36
N LYS A 3 -2.06 -3.42 27.07
CA LYS A 3 -0.97 -4.36 26.77
C LYS A 3 -1.41 -5.81 26.97
N GLU A 4 -2.18 -6.09 28.01
CA GLU A 4 -2.72 -7.42 28.30
C GLU A 4 -3.74 -7.85 27.24
N ALA A 5 -4.60 -6.92 26.78
CA ALA A 5 -5.54 -7.18 25.67
C ALA A 5 -4.81 -7.57 24.40
N TYR A 6 -3.72 -6.87 24.04
CA TYR A 6 -2.92 -7.21 22.85
C TYR A 6 -2.20 -8.57 22.98
N GLU A 7 -1.74 -8.93 24.16
CA GLU A 7 -1.12 -10.25 24.37
C GLU A 7 -2.17 -11.36 24.28
N HIS A 8 -3.41 -11.14 24.75
CA HIS A 8 -4.51 -12.07 24.56
C HIS A 8 -4.84 -12.30 23.09
N LEU A 9 -4.93 -11.22 22.29
CA LEU A 9 -5.19 -11.29 20.85
C LEU A 9 -4.04 -11.98 20.10
N ARG A 10 -2.78 -11.73 20.48
CA ARG A 10 -1.62 -12.43 19.92
C ARG A 10 -1.63 -13.91 20.24
N LYS A 11 -2.03 -14.29 21.45
CA LYS A 11 -2.19 -15.69 21.83
C LYS A 11 -3.23 -16.38 20.98
N LEU A 12 -4.37 -15.72 20.70
CA LEU A 12 -5.39 -16.23 19.80
C LEU A 12 -4.82 -16.47 18.39
N LEU A 13 -4.01 -15.55 17.86
CA LEU A 13 -3.34 -15.73 16.56
C LEU A 13 -2.32 -16.88 16.58
N GLU A 14 -1.55 -17.06 17.66
CA GLU A 14 -0.63 -18.22 17.79
C GLU A 14 -1.40 -19.54 17.88
N ASP A 15 -2.50 -19.59 18.64
CA ASP A 15 -3.37 -20.77 18.70
C ASP A 15 -3.99 -21.05 17.32
N SER A 16 -4.24 -20.02 16.52
CA SER A 16 -4.73 -20.14 15.15
C SER A 16 -3.68 -20.73 14.19
N VAL A 17 -2.39 -20.43 14.39
CA VAL A 17 -1.31 -21.09 13.63
C VAL A 17 -1.35 -22.60 13.89
N ILE A 18 -1.46 -23.01 15.16
CA ILE A 18 -1.55 -24.43 15.53
C ILE A 18 -2.78 -25.10 14.92
N PHE A 19 -3.92 -24.41 14.99
CA PHE A 19 -5.19 -24.88 14.42
C PHE A 19 -5.10 -25.11 12.91
N TYR A 20 -4.67 -24.11 12.13
CA TYR A 20 -4.57 -24.25 10.67
C TYR A 20 -3.49 -25.25 10.27
N ARG A 21 -2.41 -25.36 11.02
CA ARG A 21 -1.37 -26.37 10.80
C ARG A 21 -1.90 -27.78 10.98
N SER A 22 -2.70 -28.05 12.02
CA SER A 22 -3.32 -29.36 12.22
C SER A 22 -4.23 -29.75 11.05
N HIS A 23 -4.96 -28.80 10.49
CA HIS A 23 -5.79 -29.01 9.31
C HIS A 23 -4.97 -29.24 8.03
N LEU A 24 -3.79 -28.62 7.89
CA LEU A 24 -2.88 -28.90 6.78
C LEU A 24 -2.36 -30.32 6.85
N LEU A 25 -1.92 -30.77 8.01
CA LEU A 25 -1.40 -32.12 8.22
C LEU A 25 -2.48 -33.21 7.98
N ALA A 26 -3.74 -32.88 8.26
CA ALA A 26 -4.89 -33.73 8.00
C ALA A 26 -5.39 -33.68 6.54
N ASN A 27 -4.79 -32.85 5.66
CA ASN A 27 -5.20 -32.70 4.26
C ASN A 27 -4.05 -33.06 3.32
N PRO A 28 -3.95 -34.34 2.87
CA PRO A 28 -2.86 -34.82 2.02
C PRO A 28 -2.76 -34.08 0.68
N ASP A 29 -3.88 -33.65 0.09
CA ASP A 29 -3.90 -33.01 -1.22
C ASP A 29 -3.24 -31.63 -1.16
N VAL A 30 -3.58 -30.82 -0.16
CA VAL A 30 -2.97 -29.50 0.04
C VAL A 30 -1.50 -29.64 0.41
N LEU A 31 -1.16 -30.62 1.23
CA LEU A 31 0.24 -30.90 1.59
C LEU A 31 1.07 -31.34 0.37
N SER A 32 0.49 -32.20 -0.48
CA SER A 32 1.09 -32.60 -1.76
C SER A 32 1.29 -31.41 -2.71
N TYR A 33 0.31 -30.50 -2.79
CA TYR A 33 0.44 -29.28 -3.57
C TYR A 33 1.65 -28.44 -3.12
N LEU A 34 1.82 -28.24 -1.81
CA LEU A 34 2.96 -27.47 -1.27
C LEU A 34 4.30 -28.17 -1.57
N ARG A 35 4.36 -29.51 -1.43
CA ARG A 35 5.58 -30.29 -1.66
C ARG A 35 5.93 -30.41 -3.14
N GLN A 36 4.98 -30.80 -3.97
CA GLN A 36 5.25 -31.16 -5.37
C GLN A 36 5.17 -29.96 -6.31
N LYS A 37 4.14 -29.10 -6.14
CA LYS A 37 3.91 -27.99 -7.06
C LYS A 37 4.65 -26.72 -6.64
N ARG A 38 4.91 -26.55 -5.33
CA ARG A 38 5.65 -25.43 -4.79
C ARG A 38 7.07 -25.77 -4.34
N GLY A 39 7.45 -27.02 -4.40
CA GLY A 39 8.81 -27.47 -4.07
C GLY A 39 9.21 -27.25 -2.61
N LEU A 40 8.25 -27.07 -1.70
CA LEU A 40 8.55 -26.76 -0.30
C LEU A 40 8.84 -28.05 0.49
N THR A 41 9.92 -28.04 1.26
CA THR A 41 10.26 -29.13 2.18
C THR A 41 9.38 -29.08 3.42
N ASP A 42 9.23 -30.22 4.11
CA ASP A 42 8.48 -30.30 5.37
C ASP A 42 9.08 -29.37 6.43
N SER A 43 10.40 -29.27 6.49
CA SER A 43 11.10 -28.35 7.37
C SER A 43 10.73 -26.90 7.09
N THR A 44 10.59 -26.52 5.83
CA THR A 44 10.18 -25.17 5.41
C THR A 44 8.72 -24.91 5.78
N ILE A 45 7.82 -25.85 5.46
CA ILE A 45 6.40 -25.78 5.81
C ILE A 45 6.23 -25.58 7.32
N GLU A 46 6.98 -26.33 8.11
CA GLU A 46 6.99 -26.21 9.57
C GLU A 46 7.58 -24.88 10.05
N THR A 47 8.74 -24.50 9.52
CA THR A 47 9.48 -23.30 9.91
C THR A 47 8.66 -22.03 9.67
N PHE A 48 7.94 -21.97 8.55
CA PHE A 48 7.07 -20.83 8.23
C PHE A 48 5.66 -20.96 8.85
N GLY A 49 5.36 -22.09 9.49
CA GLY A 49 4.07 -22.34 10.16
C GLY A 49 2.90 -22.40 9.20
N LEU A 50 3.12 -22.89 7.98
CA LEU A 50 2.05 -22.95 6.98
C LEU A 50 0.90 -23.83 7.46
N GLY A 51 -0.32 -23.42 7.13
CA GLY A 51 -1.54 -24.11 7.53
C GLY A 51 -2.56 -24.19 6.40
N TYR A 52 -3.72 -24.76 6.71
CA TYR A 52 -4.85 -24.83 5.80
C TYR A 52 -6.14 -24.44 6.51
N ALA A 53 -6.89 -23.53 5.92
CA ALA A 53 -8.25 -23.20 6.34
C ALA A 53 -9.24 -24.10 5.61
N PRO A 54 -10.02 -24.92 6.32
CA PRO A 54 -10.98 -25.86 5.71
C PRO A 54 -12.03 -25.19 4.84
N LYS A 55 -12.59 -25.93 3.89
CA LYS A 55 -13.69 -25.49 3.02
C LYS A 55 -15.03 -25.53 3.78
N ALA A 56 -15.15 -24.74 4.84
CA ALA A 56 -16.37 -24.62 5.66
C ALA A 56 -16.52 -23.20 6.18
N TRP A 57 -17.70 -22.89 6.72
CA TRP A 57 -18.07 -21.50 7.06
C TRP A 57 -17.84 -21.12 8.52
N ASP A 58 -17.64 -22.08 9.42
CA ASP A 58 -17.70 -21.90 10.87
C ASP A 58 -16.75 -22.80 11.67
N VAL A 59 -15.78 -23.45 11.04
CA VAL A 59 -14.87 -24.39 11.72
C VAL A 59 -13.97 -23.67 12.72
N ALA A 60 -13.41 -22.51 12.34
CA ALA A 60 -12.59 -21.72 13.24
C ALA A 60 -13.46 -21.08 14.33
N ILE A 61 -14.62 -20.56 13.98
CA ILE A 61 -15.60 -20.03 14.96
C ILE A 61 -15.89 -21.07 16.04
N ASN A 62 -16.32 -22.27 15.65
CA ASN A 62 -16.68 -23.34 16.58
C ASN A 62 -15.48 -23.77 17.44
N HIS A 63 -14.30 -23.92 16.83
CA HIS A 63 -13.09 -24.33 17.53
C HIS A 63 -12.68 -23.33 18.63
N PHE A 64 -12.63 -22.04 18.31
CA PHE A 64 -12.13 -21.04 19.25
C PHE A 64 -13.18 -20.65 20.30
N THR A 65 -14.47 -20.62 19.96
CA THR A 65 -15.53 -20.37 20.94
C THR A 65 -15.62 -21.50 21.97
N GLN A 66 -15.46 -22.77 21.57
CA GLN A 66 -15.37 -23.90 22.49
C GLN A 66 -14.15 -23.84 23.44
N ARG A 67 -13.07 -23.15 23.03
CA ARG A 67 -11.88 -22.88 23.84
C ARG A 67 -11.99 -21.61 24.70
N GLY A 68 -13.15 -20.96 24.70
CA GLY A 68 -13.45 -19.81 25.56
C GLY A 68 -13.07 -18.45 24.97
N TYR A 69 -12.63 -18.39 23.70
CA TYR A 69 -12.44 -17.11 23.02
C TYR A 69 -13.78 -16.47 22.68
N LYS A 70 -13.88 -15.16 22.83
CA LYS A 70 -15.11 -14.42 22.53
C LYS A 70 -15.18 -14.13 21.02
N MET A 71 -16.40 -14.06 20.49
CA MET A 71 -16.63 -13.69 19.09
C MET A 71 -15.98 -12.34 18.74
N LYS A 72 -16.04 -11.37 19.65
CA LYS A 72 -15.38 -10.06 19.50
C LYS A 72 -13.87 -10.20 19.25
N ASP A 73 -13.19 -11.09 19.97
CA ASP A 73 -11.74 -11.28 19.80
C ASP A 73 -11.42 -11.87 18.42
N LEU A 74 -12.25 -12.81 17.91
CA LEU A 74 -12.11 -13.41 16.59
C LEU A 74 -12.29 -12.39 15.47
N ILE A 75 -13.22 -11.46 15.63
CA ILE A 75 -13.45 -10.35 14.68
C ILE A 75 -12.28 -9.37 14.75
N GLU A 76 -11.85 -9.01 15.96
CA GLU A 76 -10.78 -8.02 16.18
C GLU A 76 -9.43 -8.45 15.59
N VAL A 77 -9.15 -9.75 15.55
CA VAL A 77 -7.93 -10.28 14.87
C VAL A 77 -8.18 -10.65 13.40
N GLY A 78 -9.40 -10.46 12.88
CA GLY A 78 -9.73 -10.69 11.48
C GLY A 78 -9.81 -12.16 11.07
N LEU A 79 -10.07 -13.08 11.99
CA LEU A 79 -10.32 -14.50 11.67
C LEU A 79 -11.77 -14.74 11.22
N VAL A 80 -12.67 -13.89 11.67
CA VAL A 80 -14.11 -13.98 11.44
C VAL A 80 -14.60 -12.67 10.82
N SER A 81 -15.59 -12.79 9.93
CA SER A 81 -16.28 -11.66 9.31
C SER A 81 -17.77 -11.73 9.64
N GLU A 82 -18.40 -10.57 9.70
CA GLU A 82 -19.84 -10.41 9.90
C GLU A 82 -20.57 -10.43 8.55
N ARG A 83 -21.76 -11.02 8.50
CA ARG A 83 -22.59 -11.06 7.28
C ARG A 83 -23.54 -9.87 7.24
N GLU A 84 -23.74 -9.33 6.05
CA GLU A 84 -24.89 -8.45 5.80
C GLU A 84 -26.17 -9.20 6.13
N GLY A 85 -26.95 -8.70 7.13
CA GLY A 85 -28.15 -9.38 7.63
C GLY A 85 -27.95 -10.20 8.89
N GLY A 86 -26.80 -10.18 9.51
CA GLY A 86 -26.47 -10.83 10.77
C GLY A 86 -25.86 -12.21 10.66
N GLY A 87 -25.15 -12.60 11.71
CA GLY A 87 -24.38 -13.85 11.77
C GLY A 87 -22.92 -13.68 11.36
N TYR A 88 -22.14 -14.72 11.64
CA TYR A 88 -20.70 -14.71 11.49
C TYR A 88 -20.23 -15.85 10.59
N TYR A 89 -19.05 -15.70 9.98
CA TYR A 89 -18.43 -16.74 9.18
C TYR A 89 -16.91 -16.64 9.24
N ASP A 90 -16.24 -17.79 9.05
CA ASP A 90 -14.79 -17.86 8.95
C ASP A 90 -14.31 -17.04 7.75
N ARG A 91 -13.45 -16.06 7.97
CA ARG A 91 -12.91 -15.22 6.91
C ARG A 91 -12.10 -16.02 5.89
N PHE A 92 -11.28 -16.94 6.38
CA PHE A 92 -10.43 -17.78 5.55
C PHE A 92 -11.08 -19.14 5.35
N ARG A 93 -11.28 -19.54 4.10
CA ARG A 93 -11.91 -20.80 3.73
C ARG A 93 -11.24 -21.36 2.48
N ASN A 94 -10.94 -22.67 2.47
CA ASN A 94 -10.28 -23.37 1.36
C ASN A 94 -8.99 -22.69 0.91
N ARG A 95 -8.14 -22.31 1.88
CA ARG A 95 -6.92 -21.52 1.60
C ARG A 95 -5.72 -22.05 2.37
N ILE A 96 -4.55 -21.99 1.75
CA ILE A 96 -3.27 -22.12 2.44
C ILE A 96 -3.10 -20.89 3.31
N MET A 97 -2.84 -21.11 4.59
CA MET A 97 -2.66 -20.07 5.59
C MET A 97 -1.18 -19.78 5.83
N ILE A 98 -0.81 -18.53 5.77
CA ILE A 98 0.56 -18.05 5.86
C ILE A 98 0.62 -17.07 7.04
N PRO A 99 1.23 -17.46 8.18
CA PRO A 99 1.36 -16.57 9.33
C PRO A 99 2.21 -15.34 9.02
N ILE A 100 1.73 -14.16 9.42
CA ILE A 100 2.46 -12.91 9.28
C ILE A 100 2.90 -12.44 10.67
N ARG A 101 4.20 -12.17 10.80
CA ARG A 101 4.84 -11.74 12.05
C ARG A 101 5.48 -10.36 11.90
N ASP A 102 5.52 -9.61 13.00
CA ASP A 102 6.30 -8.37 13.05
C ASP A 102 7.81 -8.66 13.14
N ALA A 103 8.66 -7.64 13.00
CA ALA A 103 10.11 -7.78 13.06
C ALA A 103 10.61 -8.38 14.39
N THR A 104 9.78 -8.43 15.42
CA THR A 104 10.08 -9.05 16.74
C THR A 104 9.50 -10.46 16.88
N ARG A 105 9.06 -11.07 15.77
CA ARG A 105 8.48 -12.42 15.66
C ARG A 105 7.11 -12.61 16.30
N ARG A 106 6.41 -11.55 16.69
CA ARG A 106 5.08 -11.65 17.29
C ARG A 106 4.03 -11.74 16.17
N MET A 107 3.05 -12.61 16.37
CA MET A 107 1.94 -12.73 15.40
C MET A 107 1.16 -11.41 15.25
N THR A 108 0.84 -11.09 14.00
CA THR A 108 0.05 -9.92 13.66
C THR A 108 -1.19 -10.28 12.85
N GLY A 109 -1.15 -11.29 12.00
CA GLY A 109 -2.25 -11.73 11.16
C GLY A 109 -1.86 -12.85 10.22
N PHE A 110 -2.62 -13.03 9.17
CA PHE A 110 -2.41 -14.06 8.15
C PHE A 110 -2.51 -13.49 6.74
N GLY A 111 -1.66 -14.00 5.85
CA GLY A 111 -1.90 -14.08 4.42
C GLY A 111 -2.54 -15.42 4.08
N ALA A 112 -3.33 -15.47 3.03
CA ALA A 112 -3.96 -16.69 2.58
C ALA A 112 -3.97 -16.79 1.06
N ARG A 113 -3.65 -17.98 0.51
CA ARG A 113 -3.65 -18.27 -0.92
C ARG A 113 -4.71 -19.32 -1.23
N ILE A 114 -5.40 -19.17 -2.34
CA ILE A 114 -6.37 -20.18 -2.81
C ILE A 114 -5.71 -21.53 -3.05
N VAL A 115 -6.45 -22.62 -2.78
CA VAL A 115 -6.14 -23.98 -3.19
C VAL A 115 -6.82 -24.31 -4.51
N ASP A 116 -8.10 -23.94 -4.64
CA ASP A 116 -8.87 -24.10 -5.87
C ASP A 116 -8.63 -22.87 -6.78
N PRO A 117 -8.12 -23.06 -8.02
CA PRO A 117 -7.91 -21.97 -8.96
C PRO A 117 -9.19 -21.14 -9.26
N ASN A 118 -10.37 -21.72 -9.01
CA ASN A 118 -11.65 -21.06 -9.24
C ASN A 118 -12.09 -20.14 -8.10
N ASP A 119 -11.40 -20.18 -6.94
CA ASP A 119 -11.68 -19.28 -5.83
C ASP A 119 -11.09 -17.89 -6.09
N ILE A 120 -11.78 -16.85 -5.65
CA ILE A 120 -11.33 -15.45 -5.71
C ILE A 120 -11.45 -14.79 -4.33
N PRO A 121 -10.57 -13.83 -4.02
CA PRO A 121 -9.34 -13.42 -4.73
C PRO A 121 -8.22 -14.45 -4.54
N LYS A 122 -7.22 -14.50 -5.45
CA LYS A 122 -6.06 -15.41 -5.38
C LYS A 122 -5.33 -15.32 -4.04
N PHE A 123 -5.14 -14.11 -3.53
CA PHE A 123 -4.59 -13.83 -2.22
C PHE A 123 -5.58 -13.05 -1.36
N LEU A 124 -5.65 -13.40 -0.08
CA LEU A 124 -6.47 -12.72 0.91
C LEU A 124 -5.63 -12.50 2.16
N ASN A 125 -5.58 -11.26 2.65
CA ASN A 125 -4.89 -10.93 3.90
C ASN A 125 -5.89 -10.72 5.04
N SER A 126 -5.39 -10.76 6.28
CA SER A 126 -6.11 -10.19 7.41
C SER A 126 -6.54 -8.77 7.08
N PRO A 127 -7.71 -8.31 7.54
CA PRO A 127 -8.09 -6.91 7.43
C PRO A 127 -7.15 -6.05 8.28
N GLU A 128 -7.20 -4.74 8.11
CA GLU A 128 -6.55 -3.83 9.07
C GLU A 128 -7.12 -4.06 10.46
N THR A 129 -6.24 -4.30 11.43
CA THR A 129 -6.60 -4.59 12.82
C THR A 129 -5.67 -3.84 13.77
N VAL A 130 -5.94 -3.90 15.06
CA VAL A 130 -5.04 -3.34 16.10
C VAL A 130 -3.64 -3.97 16.10
N LEU A 131 -3.49 -5.18 15.53
CA LEU A 131 -2.22 -5.90 15.43
C LEU A 131 -1.65 -5.92 14.01
N PHE A 132 -2.46 -5.72 12.98
CA PHE A 132 -2.10 -5.85 11.58
C PHE A 132 -2.33 -4.55 10.82
N THR A 133 -1.25 -3.90 10.42
CA THR A 133 -1.27 -2.76 9.51
C THR A 133 -0.39 -3.10 8.32
N LYS A 134 -0.99 -3.46 7.20
CA LYS A 134 -0.30 -4.00 6.02
C LYS A 134 0.83 -3.09 5.54
N GLY A 135 0.58 -1.78 5.46
CA GLY A 135 1.56 -0.80 5.03
C GLY A 135 2.75 -0.60 5.99
N ARG A 136 2.75 -1.22 7.17
CA ARG A 136 3.82 -1.14 8.18
C ARG A 136 4.54 -2.45 8.43
N LEU A 137 4.20 -3.49 7.69
CA LEU A 137 4.76 -4.82 7.85
C LEU A 137 5.45 -5.26 6.57
N LEU A 138 6.53 -6.01 6.72
CA LEU A 138 7.20 -6.72 5.63
C LEU A 138 7.21 -8.20 5.98
N TYR A 139 6.63 -9.01 5.11
CA TYR A 139 6.65 -10.46 5.28
C TYR A 139 8.08 -11.00 5.22
N GLY A 140 8.41 -11.89 6.13
CA GLY A 140 9.74 -12.49 6.23
C GLY A 140 10.77 -11.64 6.98
N LEU A 141 10.49 -10.38 7.34
CA LEU A 141 11.45 -9.52 8.04
C LEU A 141 11.85 -10.05 9.42
N ASP A 142 10.94 -10.74 10.12
CA ASP A 142 11.19 -11.43 11.38
C ASP A 142 12.35 -12.45 11.30
N ARG A 143 12.59 -13.01 10.12
CA ARG A 143 13.66 -13.96 9.80
C ARG A 143 14.83 -13.27 9.11
N ALA A 144 14.55 -12.41 8.15
CA ALA A 144 15.51 -11.79 7.26
C ALA A 144 16.44 -10.79 7.93
N HIS A 145 16.03 -10.13 9.02
CA HIS A 145 16.77 -8.98 9.60
C HIS A 145 18.23 -9.27 9.94
N LYS A 146 18.58 -10.52 10.32
CA LYS A 146 19.97 -10.91 10.61
C LYS A 146 20.77 -11.06 9.31
N ALA A 147 20.20 -11.74 8.30
CA ALA A 147 20.85 -11.92 7.01
C ALA A 147 20.99 -10.57 6.29
N ILE A 148 19.97 -9.70 6.35
CA ILE A 148 20.04 -8.33 5.79
C ILE A 148 21.21 -7.56 6.39
N ARG A 149 21.41 -7.61 7.70
CA ARG A 149 22.56 -6.95 8.35
C ARG A 149 23.89 -7.57 7.94
N ALA A 150 23.96 -8.89 7.85
CA ALA A 150 25.19 -9.61 7.52
C ALA A 150 25.63 -9.36 6.07
N THR A 151 24.68 -9.26 5.13
CA THR A 151 24.95 -9.00 3.71
C THR A 151 24.94 -7.50 3.37
N ASP A 152 24.53 -6.65 4.32
CA ASP A 152 24.22 -5.23 4.10
C ASP A 152 23.33 -5.02 2.88
N GLN A 153 22.33 -5.89 2.70
CA GLN A 153 21.43 -5.85 1.54
C GLN A 153 20.08 -6.47 1.89
N ALA A 154 18.98 -5.80 1.51
CA ALA A 154 17.63 -6.34 1.51
C ALA A 154 17.16 -6.57 0.08
N VAL A 155 16.58 -7.72 -0.21
CA VAL A 155 15.94 -8.03 -1.49
C VAL A 155 14.43 -8.04 -1.29
N ILE A 156 13.72 -7.30 -2.16
CA ILE A 156 12.26 -7.19 -2.10
C ILE A 156 11.66 -7.92 -3.28
N VAL A 157 10.80 -8.90 -2.98
CA VAL A 157 10.00 -9.67 -3.95
C VAL A 157 8.51 -9.45 -3.71
N GLU A 158 7.63 -9.82 -4.65
CA GLU A 158 6.21 -9.49 -4.56
C GLU A 158 5.42 -10.40 -3.60
N GLY A 159 5.69 -11.71 -3.62
CA GLY A 159 4.83 -12.71 -3.01
C GLY A 159 5.37 -13.38 -1.74
N TYR A 160 4.47 -14.00 -1.00
CA TYR A 160 4.79 -14.80 0.17
C TYR A 160 5.60 -16.04 -0.17
N LEU A 161 5.19 -16.76 -1.26
CA LEU A 161 5.83 -18.01 -1.65
C LEU A 161 7.22 -17.79 -2.20
N ASP A 162 7.46 -16.63 -2.87
CA ASP A 162 8.78 -16.24 -3.32
C ASP A 162 9.74 -16.08 -2.14
N VAL A 163 9.31 -15.37 -1.09
CA VAL A 163 10.10 -15.25 0.15
C VAL A 163 10.40 -16.62 0.74
N ILE A 164 9.38 -17.49 0.86
CA ILE A 164 9.54 -18.82 1.45
C ILE A 164 10.51 -19.69 0.65
N ALA A 165 10.36 -19.73 -0.68
CA ALA A 165 11.21 -20.51 -1.57
C ALA A 165 12.66 -20.01 -1.56
N LEU A 166 12.87 -18.69 -1.58
CA LEU A 166 14.20 -18.09 -1.52
C LEU A 166 14.87 -18.33 -0.18
N HIS A 167 14.15 -18.21 0.94
CA HIS A 167 14.69 -18.58 2.25
C HIS A 167 15.05 -20.08 2.32
N GLN A 168 14.21 -20.96 1.77
CA GLN A 168 14.52 -22.39 1.67
C GLN A 168 15.82 -22.63 0.89
N ALA A 169 16.04 -21.86 -0.17
CA ALA A 169 17.27 -21.93 -0.96
C ALA A 169 18.48 -21.27 -0.29
N GLY A 170 18.31 -20.64 0.91
CA GLY A 170 19.38 -20.01 1.68
C GLY A 170 19.60 -18.53 1.36
N TYR A 171 18.71 -17.90 0.60
CA TYR A 171 18.67 -16.46 0.39
C TYR A 171 17.77 -15.83 1.44
N GLU A 172 18.29 -15.70 2.67
CA GLU A 172 17.50 -15.29 3.84
C GLU A 172 17.30 -13.78 3.96
N ASN A 173 17.94 -12.95 3.12
CA ASN A 173 17.81 -11.50 3.13
C ASN A 173 16.63 -10.97 2.30
N VAL A 174 15.64 -11.81 2.04
CA VAL A 174 14.49 -11.53 1.17
C VAL A 174 13.23 -11.23 2.00
N VAL A 175 12.47 -10.20 1.60
CA VAL A 175 11.21 -9.78 2.22
C VAL A 175 10.17 -9.39 1.16
N SER A 176 8.88 -9.32 1.56
CA SER A 176 7.79 -8.91 0.64
C SER A 176 6.87 -7.86 1.27
N PRO A 177 6.40 -6.84 0.51
CA PRO A 177 5.36 -5.90 0.93
C PRO A 177 3.95 -6.50 0.86
N MET A 178 3.82 -7.80 0.57
CA MET A 178 2.56 -8.57 0.62
C MET A 178 1.52 -8.12 -0.42
N GLY A 179 1.93 -7.88 -1.67
CA GLY A 179 1.03 -7.52 -2.76
C GLY A 179 0.51 -6.08 -2.70
N THR A 180 1.32 -5.16 -2.18
CA THR A 180 1.13 -3.71 -2.28
C THR A 180 2.42 -3.05 -2.76
N ALA A 181 2.30 -1.84 -3.31
CA ALA A 181 3.49 -1.02 -3.53
C ALA A 181 4.24 -0.81 -2.20
N LEU A 182 5.55 -0.77 -2.28
CA LEU A 182 6.42 -0.50 -1.14
C LEU A 182 6.10 0.87 -0.51
N THR A 183 5.86 0.90 0.79
CA THR A 183 5.46 2.11 1.52
C THR A 183 6.65 2.76 2.20
N GLU A 184 6.49 4.04 2.55
CA GLU A 184 7.46 4.79 3.33
C GLU A 184 7.75 4.13 4.70
N ASP A 185 6.72 3.66 5.42
CA ASP A 185 6.88 2.98 6.71
C ASP A 185 7.65 1.66 6.59
N GLN A 186 7.42 0.89 5.52
CA GLN A 186 8.17 -0.35 5.23
C GLN A 186 9.65 -0.06 4.94
N LEU A 187 9.94 0.99 4.20
CA LEU A 187 11.32 1.42 3.94
C LEU A 187 12.02 1.94 5.21
N ARG A 188 11.30 2.67 6.06
CA ARG A 188 11.82 3.07 7.38
C ARG A 188 12.14 1.87 8.28
N LEU A 189 11.42 0.76 8.14
CA LEU A 189 11.78 -0.48 8.82
C LEU A 189 13.10 -1.05 8.29
N LEU A 190 13.28 -1.13 6.97
CA LEU A 190 14.49 -1.67 6.34
C LEU A 190 15.72 -0.82 6.61
N LYS A 191 15.57 0.51 6.63
CA LYS A 191 16.64 1.47 6.95
C LYS A 191 17.37 1.16 8.28
N LYS A 192 16.70 0.55 9.25
CA LYS A 192 17.29 0.13 10.51
C LYS A 192 18.32 -0.99 10.36
N PHE A 193 18.32 -1.67 9.21
CA PHE A 193 19.14 -2.86 8.97
C PHE A 193 20.13 -2.66 7.83
N THR A 194 19.75 -1.96 6.75
CA THR A 194 20.58 -1.68 5.58
C THR A 194 20.06 -0.45 4.82
N ARG A 195 20.94 0.16 4.03
CA ARG A 195 20.59 1.19 3.04
C ARG A 195 20.61 0.66 1.60
N ARG A 196 21.08 -0.58 1.38
CA ARG A 196 21.10 -1.22 0.08
C ARG A 196 19.87 -2.08 -0.10
N ILE A 197 19.03 -1.71 -1.06
CA ILE A 197 17.74 -2.35 -1.34
C ILE A 197 17.72 -2.75 -2.81
N VAL A 198 17.48 -4.02 -3.08
CA VAL A 198 17.30 -4.57 -4.43
C VAL A 198 15.82 -4.89 -4.62
N LEU A 199 15.21 -4.30 -5.64
CA LEU A 199 13.84 -4.59 -6.06
C LEU A 199 13.89 -5.68 -7.13
N ALA A 200 13.43 -6.87 -6.80
CA ALA A 200 13.27 -8.01 -7.70
C ALA A 200 11.77 -8.27 -7.88
N LEU A 201 11.13 -7.37 -8.62
CA LEU A 201 9.69 -7.36 -8.89
C LEU A 201 9.44 -7.87 -10.31
N ASP A 202 8.23 -8.32 -10.57
CA ASP A 202 7.84 -8.85 -11.86
C ASP A 202 8.06 -7.83 -12.99
N PRO A 203 8.50 -8.24 -14.18
CA PRO A 203 8.85 -7.33 -15.28
C PRO A 203 7.64 -6.67 -15.94
N ASP A 204 6.43 -6.92 -15.46
CA ASP A 204 5.19 -6.40 -16.01
C ASP A 204 5.00 -4.88 -15.75
N THR A 205 3.96 -4.29 -16.35
CA THR A 205 3.63 -2.87 -16.18
C THR A 205 3.25 -2.51 -14.75
N ALA A 206 2.79 -3.47 -13.94
CA ALA A 206 2.45 -3.26 -12.53
C ALA A 206 3.73 -3.19 -11.70
N GLY A 207 4.69 -4.09 -11.93
CA GLY A 207 6.01 -4.08 -11.29
C GLY A 207 6.80 -2.81 -11.63
N GLN A 208 6.80 -2.34 -12.89
CA GLN A 208 7.42 -1.06 -13.26
C GLN A 208 6.83 0.12 -12.48
N LYS A 209 5.50 0.19 -12.33
CA LYS A 209 4.84 1.22 -11.50
C LYS A 209 5.16 1.05 -10.02
N ALA A 210 5.31 -0.19 -9.55
CA ALA A 210 5.69 -0.47 -8.17
C ALA A 210 7.12 0.00 -7.87
N ILE A 211 8.05 -0.15 -8.83
CA ILE A 211 9.42 0.38 -8.74
C ILE A 211 9.41 1.90 -8.60
N LEU A 212 8.66 2.63 -9.45
CA LEU A 212 8.57 4.09 -9.36
C LEU A 212 7.94 4.56 -8.04
N ARG A 213 6.87 3.92 -7.57
CA ARG A 213 6.27 4.22 -6.26
C ARG A 213 7.22 3.91 -5.11
N GLY A 214 7.97 2.81 -5.20
CA GLY A 214 9.00 2.45 -4.24
C GLY A 214 10.09 3.51 -4.15
N LEU A 215 10.45 4.12 -5.27
CA LEU A 215 11.40 5.21 -5.32
C LEU A 215 10.86 6.48 -4.63
N ASP A 216 9.60 6.86 -4.90
CA ASP A 216 8.98 8.01 -4.23
C ASP A 216 8.88 7.78 -2.72
N ALA A 217 8.51 6.58 -2.32
CA ALA A 217 8.48 6.17 -0.91
C ALA A 217 9.89 6.19 -0.27
N ALA A 218 10.92 5.77 -1.01
CA ALA A 218 12.30 5.83 -0.54
C ALA A 218 12.78 7.27 -0.35
N ARG A 219 12.42 8.17 -1.26
CA ARG A 219 12.72 9.59 -1.14
C ARG A 219 12.09 10.24 0.09
N ALA A 220 10.92 9.76 0.51
CA ALA A 220 10.23 10.25 1.69
C ALA A 220 10.74 9.62 2.99
N ALA A 221 11.17 8.34 2.94
CA ALA A 221 11.54 7.55 4.12
C ALA A 221 13.01 7.67 4.53
N MET A 222 13.92 7.82 3.55
CA MET A 222 15.36 7.81 3.79
C MET A 222 15.85 9.18 4.26
N ASP A 223 16.92 9.16 5.08
CA ASP A 223 17.56 10.40 5.51
C ASP A 223 18.15 11.12 4.30
N ARG A 224 18.04 12.42 4.33
CA ARG A 224 18.74 13.31 3.42
C ARG A 224 19.79 14.04 4.24
N GLU A 225 21.06 13.76 3.96
CA GLU A 225 22.14 14.56 4.52
C GLU A 225 22.32 15.80 3.66
N GLY A 226 22.31 16.96 4.30
CA GLY A 226 22.68 18.21 3.68
C GLY A 226 24.18 18.18 3.35
N GLU A 227 24.54 18.07 2.09
CA GLU A 227 25.90 18.23 1.62
C GLU A 227 26.06 19.68 1.15
N LEU A 228 27.09 20.36 1.67
CA LEU A 228 27.43 21.72 1.23
C LEU A 228 28.12 21.60 -0.13
N ASP A 229 27.41 22.00 -1.17
CA ASP A 229 27.97 22.08 -2.52
C ASP A 229 28.06 23.54 -2.98
N PHE A 230 29.00 23.84 -3.87
CA PHE A 230 29.13 25.19 -4.44
C PHE A 230 28.34 25.24 -5.75
N ASP A 231 27.44 26.21 -5.85
CA ASP A 231 26.79 26.48 -7.11
C ASP A 231 27.84 27.01 -8.14
N PRO A 232 27.55 26.97 -9.45
CA PRO A 232 28.46 27.50 -10.48
C PRO A 232 28.85 28.97 -10.28
N ARG A 233 28.22 29.68 -9.36
CA ARG A 233 28.50 31.07 -8.96
C ARG A 233 29.33 31.17 -7.68
N GLY A 234 29.76 30.00 -7.12
CA GLY A 234 30.54 29.93 -5.90
C GLY A 234 29.77 30.18 -4.59
N LEU A 235 28.45 30.10 -4.62
CA LEU A 235 27.61 30.21 -3.42
C LEU A 235 27.40 28.84 -2.78
N LEU A 236 27.61 28.74 -1.48
CA LEU A 236 27.33 27.54 -0.68
C LEU A 236 25.83 27.21 -0.72
N ARG A 237 25.51 26.03 -1.22
CA ARG A 237 24.16 25.48 -1.27
C ARG A 237 24.12 24.20 -0.47
N GLU A 238 23.13 24.09 0.41
CA GLU A 238 22.85 22.84 1.13
C GLU A 238 21.88 22.01 0.30
N GLU A 239 22.36 20.90 -0.28
CA GLU A 239 21.54 19.95 -1.01
C GLU A 239 21.33 18.68 -0.16
N ALA A 240 20.08 18.37 0.14
CA ALA A 240 19.72 17.16 0.87
C ALA A 240 19.68 15.96 -0.08
N ARG A 241 20.53 14.94 0.13
CA ARG A 241 20.68 13.77 -0.75
C ARG A 241 20.19 12.49 -0.10
N LEU A 242 19.68 11.59 -0.94
CA LEU A 242 19.14 10.31 -0.50
C LEU A 242 20.26 9.36 -0.06
N GLN A 243 20.27 8.96 1.20
CA GLN A 243 21.22 8.00 1.75
C GLN A 243 20.72 6.54 1.56
N ALA A 244 20.51 6.13 0.29
CA ALA A 244 20.09 4.77 -0.07
C ALA A 244 20.63 4.33 -1.42
N ASP A 245 21.10 3.06 -1.51
CA ASP A 245 21.48 2.38 -2.77
C ASP A 245 20.26 1.54 -3.21
N LEU A 246 19.48 2.09 -4.13
CA LEU A 246 18.31 1.41 -4.69
C LEU A 246 18.67 0.80 -6.04
N ARG A 247 18.48 -0.52 -6.16
CA ARG A 247 18.76 -1.30 -7.36
C ARG A 247 17.54 -2.05 -7.83
N VAL A 248 17.51 -2.38 -9.11
CA VAL A 248 16.47 -3.21 -9.73
C VAL A 248 17.13 -4.44 -10.33
N ALA A 249 16.68 -5.61 -9.92
CA ALA A 249 17.05 -6.88 -10.52
C ALA A 249 16.10 -7.17 -11.69
N ALA A 250 16.67 -7.41 -12.88
CA ALA A 250 15.90 -7.82 -14.06
C ALA A 250 15.64 -9.32 -13.98
N LEU A 251 14.40 -9.70 -13.74
CA LEU A 251 13.99 -11.11 -13.77
C LEU A 251 13.86 -11.58 -15.22
N PRO A 252 14.19 -12.85 -15.53
CA PRO A 252 13.92 -13.44 -16.83
C PRO A 252 12.41 -13.42 -17.14
N ASP A 253 12.06 -13.23 -18.42
CA ASP A 253 10.67 -13.15 -18.86
C ASP A 253 9.84 -14.35 -18.40
N ASN A 254 8.70 -14.07 -17.79
CA ASN A 254 7.69 -15.01 -17.33
C ASN A 254 8.13 -16.01 -16.22
N LEU A 255 9.15 -15.69 -15.43
CA LEU A 255 9.56 -16.54 -14.31
C LEU A 255 9.48 -15.77 -12.99
N ASP A 256 8.72 -16.35 -12.05
CA ASP A 256 8.67 -15.87 -10.69
C ASP A 256 9.98 -16.25 -9.92
N PRO A 257 10.36 -15.52 -8.88
CA PRO A 257 11.55 -15.83 -8.07
C PRO A 257 11.61 -17.25 -7.52
N ASP A 258 10.44 -17.83 -7.14
CA ASP A 258 10.34 -19.23 -6.68
C ASP A 258 10.69 -20.23 -7.80
N GLU A 259 10.30 -19.96 -9.04
CA GLU A 259 10.62 -20.77 -10.21
C GLU A 259 12.10 -20.68 -10.60
N ILE A 260 12.67 -19.48 -10.55
CA ILE A 260 14.10 -19.24 -10.85
C ILE A 260 14.97 -20.05 -9.89
N VAL A 261 14.73 -19.93 -8.58
CA VAL A 261 15.54 -20.61 -7.58
C VAL A 261 15.33 -22.13 -7.57
N ALA A 262 14.13 -22.59 -7.94
CA ALA A 262 13.85 -24.01 -8.13
C ALA A 262 14.58 -24.61 -9.33
N ARG A 263 14.74 -23.82 -10.42
CA ARG A 263 15.46 -24.22 -11.62
C ARG A 263 16.97 -24.21 -11.40
N ASN A 264 17.49 -23.11 -10.92
CA ASN A 264 18.91 -22.93 -10.65
C ASN A 264 19.17 -21.89 -9.56
N ARG A 265 19.69 -22.36 -8.43
CA ARG A 265 19.98 -21.52 -7.28
C ARG A 265 21.04 -20.43 -7.58
N GLU A 266 22.08 -20.76 -8.36
CA GLU A 266 23.15 -19.83 -8.69
C GLU A 266 22.69 -18.72 -9.63
N GLU A 267 21.68 -18.99 -10.45
CA GLU A 267 21.07 -18.00 -11.33
C GLU A 267 20.46 -16.84 -10.54
N TRP A 268 19.77 -17.14 -9.44
CA TRP A 268 19.24 -16.11 -8.54
C TRP A 268 20.36 -15.23 -7.98
N ALA A 269 21.45 -15.82 -7.49
CA ALA A 269 22.59 -15.04 -6.99
C ALA A 269 23.12 -14.09 -8.07
N HIS A 270 23.30 -14.59 -9.30
CA HIS A 270 23.80 -13.82 -10.41
C HIS A 270 22.84 -12.66 -10.81
N ILE A 271 21.53 -12.87 -10.76
CA ILE A 271 20.52 -11.84 -11.01
C ILE A 271 20.65 -10.71 -9.97
N ILE A 272 20.78 -11.06 -8.69
CA ILE A 272 20.88 -10.08 -7.60
C ILE A 272 22.21 -9.33 -7.63
N GLU A 273 23.32 -10.01 -7.94
CA GLU A 273 24.65 -9.39 -8.11
C GLU A 273 24.69 -8.38 -9.27
N ASN A 274 23.97 -8.67 -10.35
CA ASN A 274 23.87 -7.81 -11.53
C ASN A 274 22.72 -6.80 -11.46
N ALA A 275 22.09 -6.64 -10.31
CA ALA A 275 21.04 -5.63 -10.12
C ALA A 275 21.56 -4.23 -10.42
N LYS A 276 20.85 -3.52 -11.30
CA LYS A 276 21.27 -2.19 -11.80
C LYS A 276 20.73 -1.08 -10.90
N PRO A 277 21.45 0.05 -10.79
CA PRO A 277 20.91 1.23 -10.13
C PRO A 277 19.55 1.63 -10.70
N ILE A 278 18.64 2.04 -9.82
CA ILE A 278 17.26 2.37 -10.20
C ILE A 278 17.19 3.46 -11.30
N VAL A 279 18.14 4.38 -11.31
CA VAL A 279 18.25 5.44 -12.32
C VAL A 279 18.37 4.85 -13.73
N GLU A 280 19.22 3.82 -13.89
CA GLU A 280 19.40 3.15 -15.18
C GLU A 280 18.12 2.44 -15.63
N HIS A 281 17.45 1.75 -14.70
CA HIS A 281 16.20 1.06 -14.99
C HIS A 281 15.11 2.04 -15.42
N VAL A 282 14.91 3.13 -14.67
CA VAL A 282 13.91 4.15 -14.99
C VAL A 282 14.19 4.83 -16.34
N MET A 283 15.45 5.16 -16.61
CA MET A 283 15.85 5.76 -17.88
C MET A 283 15.49 4.87 -19.08
N ILE A 284 15.78 3.57 -18.99
CA ILE A 284 15.49 2.61 -20.07
C ILE A 284 13.97 2.42 -20.21
N SER A 285 13.29 2.17 -19.11
CA SER A 285 11.84 1.92 -19.08
C SER A 285 11.00 3.10 -19.61
N LEU A 286 11.40 4.33 -19.31
CA LEU A 286 10.72 5.53 -19.83
C LEU A 286 10.95 5.76 -21.33
N GLY A 287 12.06 5.25 -21.88
CA GLY A 287 12.38 5.42 -23.31
C GLY A 287 11.92 4.27 -24.19
N GLU A 288 11.56 3.12 -23.59
CA GLU A 288 11.18 1.93 -24.33
C GLU A 288 9.89 2.16 -25.15
N GLY A 289 9.97 1.86 -26.45
CA GLY A 289 8.84 2.04 -27.38
C GLY A 289 8.47 3.49 -27.71
N ARG A 290 9.24 4.49 -27.23
CA ARG A 290 8.97 5.91 -27.48
C ARG A 290 9.95 6.51 -28.51
N ASP A 291 9.49 7.49 -29.27
CA ASP A 291 10.35 8.19 -30.24
C ASP A 291 11.26 9.21 -29.52
N LEU A 292 12.54 8.84 -29.37
CA LEU A 292 13.56 9.70 -28.75
C LEU A 292 14.01 10.87 -29.67
N ASN A 293 13.45 11.03 -30.86
CA ASN A 293 13.64 12.23 -31.68
C ASN A 293 12.58 13.30 -31.40
N ASP A 294 11.49 12.95 -30.69
CA ASP A 294 10.50 13.94 -30.24
C ASP A 294 11.01 14.68 -29.00
N HIS A 295 11.25 15.99 -29.14
CA HIS A 295 11.73 16.86 -28.06
C HIS A 295 10.82 16.83 -26.82
N ARG A 296 9.51 16.57 -26.96
CA ARG A 296 8.59 16.47 -25.82
C ARG A 296 8.87 15.23 -25.00
N VAL A 297 9.12 14.09 -25.69
CA VAL A 297 9.49 12.82 -25.06
C VAL A 297 10.83 12.94 -24.35
N VAL A 298 11.81 13.57 -25.01
CA VAL A 298 13.13 13.82 -24.45
C VAL A 298 13.06 14.65 -23.17
N ASN A 299 12.30 15.75 -23.20
CA ASN A 299 12.12 16.62 -22.02
C ASN A 299 11.40 15.89 -20.88
N GLU A 300 10.33 15.13 -21.19
CA GLU A 300 9.58 14.37 -20.17
C GLU A 300 10.47 13.33 -19.48
N ILE A 301 11.31 12.60 -20.23
CA ILE A 301 12.25 11.62 -19.67
C ILE A 301 13.31 12.35 -18.83
N ALA A 302 13.86 13.46 -19.33
CA ALA A 302 14.87 14.24 -18.62
C ALA A 302 14.31 14.78 -17.29
N ASP A 303 13.10 15.34 -17.30
CA ASP A 303 12.43 15.88 -16.09
C ASP A 303 12.18 14.83 -15.01
N GLN A 304 11.98 13.56 -15.41
CA GLN A 304 11.79 12.46 -14.46
C GLN A 304 13.11 11.85 -13.97
N VAL A 305 14.13 11.76 -14.85
CA VAL A 305 15.39 11.06 -14.51
C VAL A 305 16.41 11.98 -13.83
N LEU A 306 16.50 13.27 -14.21
CA LEU A 306 17.47 14.19 -13.61
C LEU A 306 17.33 14.33 -12.09
N PRO A 307 16.12 14.43 -11.50
CA PRO A 307 15.99 14.45 -10.05
C PRO A 307 16.50 13.17 -9.37
N LEU A 308 16.42 11.99 -10.05
CA LEU A 308 16.94 10.73 -9.54
C LEU A 308 18.47 10.72 -9.53
N ILE A 309 19.06 11.27 -10.57
CA ILE A 309 20.53 11.42 -10.66
C ILE A 309 21.03 12.36 -9.56
N GLN A 310 20.33 13.46 -9.33
CA GLN A 310 20.70 14.44 -8.28
C GLN A 310 20.61 13.86 -6.87
N ASP A 311 19.71 12.90 -6.63
CA ASP A 311 19.57 12.21 -5.35
C ASP A 311 20.70 11.19 -5.08
N LEU A 312 21.53 10.84 -6.07
CA LEU A 312 22.65 9.91 -5.88
C LEU A 312 23.71 10.47 -4.91
N PRO A 313 24.18 9.69 -3.92
CA PRO A 313 25.14 10.17 -2.94
C PRO A 313 26.52 10.49 -3.56
N SER A 314 26.97 9.68 -4.52
CA SER A 314 28.30 9.82 -5.13
C SER A 314 28.32 10.90 -6.23
N PRO A 315 29.22 11.92 -6.16
CA PRO A 315 29.39 12.88 -7.23
C PRO A 315 29.79 12.23 -8.57
N ALA A 316 30.64 11.20 -8.52
CA ALA A 316 31.09 10.48 -9.71
C ALA A 316 29.93 9.73 -10.38
N ASP A 317 29.01 9.14 -9.57
CA ASP A 317 27.84 8.47 -10.12
C ASP A 317 26.87 9.47 -10.75
N ARG A 318 26.70 10.65 -10.14
CA ARG A 318 25.86 11.72 -10.73
C ARG A 318 26.39 12.16 -12.09
N GLU A 319 27.69 12.42 -12.20
CA GLU A 319 28.31 12.79 -13.46
C GLU A 319 28.18 11.66 -14.50
N PHE A 320 28.49 10.43 -14.11
CA PHE A 320 28.36 9.25 -14.96
C PHE A 320 26.94 9.07 -15.51
N PHE A 321 25.93 9.14 -14.65
CA PHE A 321 24.54 8.98 -15.09
C PHE A 321 24.00 10.18 -15.86
N THR A 322 24.46 11.40 -15.58
CA THR A 322 24.14 12.58 -16.40
C THR A 322 24.67 12.42 -17.84
N GLN A 323 25.92 11.99 -18.00
CA GLN A 323 26.50 11.70 -19.30
C GLN A 323 25.76 10.55 -20.00
N ARG A 324 25.40 9.50 -19.25
CA ARG A 324 24.66 8.36 -19.78
C ARG A 324 23.29 8.76 -20.27
N LEU A 325 22.55 9.59 -19.51
CA LEU A 325 21.26 10.15 -19.90
C LEU A 325 21.38 11.00 -21.16
N ALA A 326 22.38 11.89 -21.24
CA ALA A 326 22.61 12.72 -22.41
C ALA A 326 22.81 11.88 -23.67
N ARG A 327 23.65 10.82 -23.58
CA ARG A 327 23.87 9.88 -24.69
C ARG A 327 22.62 9.12 -25.08
N TYR A 328 21.85 8.66 -24.08
CA TYR A 328 20.60 7.92 -24.30
C TYR A 328 19.56 8.78 -25.03
N LEU A 329 19.40 10.03 -24.61
CA LEU A 329 18.48 10.99 -25.20
C LEU A 329 19.01 11.70 -26.45
N ARG A 330 20.28 11.42 -26.83
CA ARG A 330 20.97 12.04 -27.98
C ARG A 330 21.02 13.57 -27.91
N VAL A 331 21.21 14.13 -26.73
CA VAL A 331 21.35 15.57 -26.49
C VAL A 331 22.75 15.89 -25.96
N ASP A 332 23.16 17.17 -26.09
CA ASP A 332 24.40 17.63 -25.47
C ASP A 332 24.24 17.69 -23.96
N GLU A 333 25.22 17.18 -23.20
CA GLU A 333 25.22 17.20 -21.72
C GLU A 333 25.01 18.61 -21.16
N ARG A 334 25.51 19.64 -21.88
CA ARG A 334 25.35 21.06 -21.52
C ARG A 334 23.87 21.51 -21.47
N ALA A 335 22.96 20.81 -22.19
CA ALA A 335 21.54 21.10 -22.14
C ALA A 335 20.96 20.85 -20.73
N PHE A 336 21.57 19.97 -19.95
CA PHE A 336 21.15 19.66 -18.57
C PHE A 336 21.77 20.61 -17.53
N ILE A 337 22.89 21.25 -17.83
CA ILE A 337 23.57 22.21 -16.93
C ILE A 337 22.75 23.51 -16.76
N GLY A 338 21.91 23.85 -17.75
CA GLY A 338 21.00 25.01 -17.69
C GLY A 338 19.62 24.73 -17.09
N THR A 339 19.19 23.49 -17.05
CA THR A 339 17.92 23.03 -16.45
C THR A 339 18.11 22.58 -15.01
N GLN A 340 18.68 23.43 -14.16
CA GLN A 340 18.52 23.25 -12.73
C GLN A 340 17.03 23.45 -12.40
N VAL A 341 16.31 22.32 -12.33
CA VAL A 341 14.94 22.29 -11.83
C VAL A 341 14.96 23.01 -10.49
N GLN A 342 14.29 24.16 -10.45
CA GLN A 342 14.05 24.81 -9.18
C GLN A 342 13.33 23.80 -8.29
N ALA A 343 14.04 23.27 -7.32
CA ALA A 343 13.42 22.51 -6.26
C ALA A 343 12.21 23.30 -5.76
N PRO A 344 11.05 22.67 -5.51
CA PRO A 344 9.88 23.38 -5.08
C PRO A 344 10.28 24.26 -3.89
N ARG A 345 10.15 25.58 -4.05
CA ARG A 345 10.48 26.56 -3.02
C ARG A 345 9.68 26.21 -1.78
N ILE A 346 10.28 25.50 -0.84
CA ILE A 346 9.79 25.44 0.53
C ILE A 346 9.82 26.88 1.01
N LYS A 347 8.65 27.48 1.16
CA LYS A 347 8.51 28.80 1.76
C LYS A 347 9.14 28.73 3.16
N GLN A 348 10.32 29.34 3.31
CA GLN A 348 10.93 29.49 4.63
C GLN A 348 9.94 30.28 5.50
N PRO A 349 9.58 29.78 6.67
CA PRO A 349 8.85 30.58 7.62
C PRO A 349 9.75 31.75 8.09
N ALA A 350 9.22 32.96 8.08
CA ALA A 350 9.89 34.15 8.50
C ALA A 350 10.55 33.95 9.88
N ARG A 351 11.82 34.36 9.98
CA ARG A 351 12.64 34.37 11.19
C ARG A 351 11.86 35.00 12.35
N ARG A 352 11.37 34.18 13.28
CA ARG A 352 10.86 34.61 14.57
C ARG A 352 11.95 34.55 15.62
N ILE A 353 12.08 35.66 16.35
CA ILE A 353 12.95 35.91 17.50
C ILE A 353 12.68 34.83 18.58
N PRO A 354 13.72 34.33 19.33
CA PRO A 354 13.56 33.21 20.22
C PRO A 354 12.74 33.57 21.46
N GLN A 355 11.59 32.97 21.64
CA GLN A 355 10.90 32.87 22.91
C GLN A 355 11.17 31.49 23.55
N LYS A 356 11.37 31.53 24.85
CA LYS A 356 11.79 30.45 25.74
C LYS A 356 11.03 29.13 25.50
N GLN A 357 11.81 28.03 25.48
CA GLN A 357 11.36 26.66 25.44
C GLN A 357 10.42 26.35 26.62
N VAL A 358 9.20 25.97 26.27
CA VAL A 358 8.36 25.12 27.11
C VAL A 358 8.40 23.73 26.45
N VAL A 359 8.91 22.77 27.17
CA VAL A 359 9.01 21.36 26.73
C VAL A 359 7.60 20.79 26.62
N SER A 360 7.08 20.69 25.40
CA SER A 360 5.89 19.91 25.11
C SER A 360 6.31 18.57 24.51
N LYS A 361 5.85 17.49 25.13
CA LYS A 361 6.03 16.11 24.66
C LYS A 361 5.47 15.95 23.25
N GLU A 362 6.33 15.74 22.28
CA GLU A 362 5.94 15.43 20.91
C GLU A 362 5.22 14.09 20.85
N LYS A 363 3.99 14.13 20.33
CA LYS A 363 3.28 12.93 19.87
C LYS A 363 3.85 12.52 18.51
N PRO A 364 3.98 11.22 18.20
CA PRO A 364 4.49 10.77 16.91
C PRO A 364 3.56 11.22 15.77
N VAL A 365 4.12 11.90 14.78
CA VAL A 365 3.42 12.27 13.55
C VAL A 365 3.21 10.99 12.72
N VAL A 366 1.99 10.55 12.64
CA VAL A 366 1.57 9.44 11.77
C VAL A 366 1.37 10.00 10.36
N THR A 367 2.17 9.56 9.41
CA THR A 367 1.93 9.85 7.99
C THR A 367 0.69 9.09 7.51
N VAL A 368 -0.37 9.82 7.26
CA VAL A 368 -1.68 9.30 6.87
C VAL A 368 -1.72 9.09 5.34
N SER A 369 -2.26 7.96 4.87
CA SER A 369 -2.52 7.70 3.45
C SER A 369 -3.32 8.85 2.82
N SER A 370 -3.04 9.18 1.55
CA SER A 370 -3.79 10.23 0.83
C SER A 370 -5.30 9.96 0.78
N SER A 371 -5.72 8.68 0.74
CA SER A 371 -7.12 8.25 0.83
C SER A 371 -7.67 8.56 2.22
N LYS A 372 -6.97 8.16 3.29
CA LYS A 372 -7.38 8.35 4.67
C LYS A 372 -7.62 9.84 5.02
N MET A 373 -6.72 10.73 4.61
CA MET A 373 -6.88 12.17 4.84
C MET A 373 -8.14 12.74 4.14
N VAL A 374 -8.45 12.24 2.94
CA VAL A 374 -9.66 12.68 2.22
C VAL A 374 -10.91 12.16 2.89
N GLU A 375 -10.90 10.91 3.37
CA GLU A 375 -11.99 10.33 4.13
C GLU A 375 -12.22 11.07 5.45
N GLU A 376 -11.16 11.29 6.24
CA GLU A 376 -11.21 12.06 7.49
C GLU A 376 -11.77 13.46 7.26
N TYR A 377 -11.36 14.10 6.16
CA TYR A 377 -11.90 15.42 5.80
C TYR A 377 -13.41 15.38 5.53
N ILE A 378 -13.86 14.44 4.67
CA ILE A 378 -15.29 14.29 4.31
C ILE A 378 -16.11 13.96 5.56
N ILE A 379 -15.68 12.97 6.33
CA ILE A 379 -16.37 12.56 7.56
C ILE A 379 -16.36 13.69 8.58
N GLY A 380 -15.24 14.38 8.78
CA GLY A 380 -15.13 15.50 9.73
C GLY A 380 -16.07 16.65 9.42
N VAL A 381 -16.19 17.03 8.13
CA VAL A 381 -17.14 18.07 7.69
C VAL A 381 -18.59 17.61 7.89
N LEU A 382 -18.92 16.39 7.46
CA LEU A 382 -20.28 15.85 7.58
C LEU A 382 -20.66 15.53 9.04
N PHE A 383 -19.71 15.15 9.88
CA PHE A 383 -19.92 14.93 11.31
C PHE A 383 -20.30 16.23 12.01
N ARG A 384 -19.67 17.35 11.65
CA ARG A 384 -19.99 18.69 12.20
C ARG A 384 -21.27 19.27 11.60
N ARG A 385 -21.55 18.98 10.33
CA ARG A 385 -22.67 19.52 9.55
C ARG A 385 -23.38 18.43 8.76
N PRO A 386 -24.09 17.53 9.44
CA PRO A 386 -24.78 16.39 8.80
C PRO A 386 -25.76 16.81 7.71
N GLU A 387 -26.39 17.98 7.85
CA GLU A 387 -27.36 18.55 6.90
C GLU A 387 -26.77 18.79 5.50
N LEU A 388 -25.44 18.91 5.38
CA LEU A 388 -24.78 19.04 4.08
C LEU A 388 -24.85 17.77 3.25
N LEU A 389 -25.10 16.60 3.85
CA LEU A 389 -25.17 15.31 3.14
C LEU A 389 -26.25 15.32 2.05
N TYR A 390 -27.46 15.82 2.34
CA TYR A 390 -28.53 15.90 1.34
C TYR A 390 -28.17 16.84 0.18
N ARG A 391 -27.51 17.95 0.48
CA ARG A 391 -27.09 18.91 -0.55
C ARG A 391 -25.95 18.32 -1.40
N LEU A 392 -25.02 17.59 -0.78
CA LEU A 392 -23.94 16.88 -1.45
C LEU A 392 -24.48 15.79 -2.37
N ASP A 393 -25.41 14.96 -1.90
CA ASP A 393 -26.02 13.89 -2.70
C ASP A 393 -26.77 14.46 -3.91
N ARG A 394 -27.48 15.59 -3.74
CA ARG A 394 -28.14 16.31 -4.84
C ARG A 394 -27.13 16.85 -5.86
N TRP A 395 -26.00 17.36 -5.41
CA TRP A 395 -24.94 17.84 -6.29
C TRP A 395 -24.30 16.68 -7.05
N LEU A 396 -23.98 15.57 -6.37
CA LEU A 396 -23.48 14.35 -7.03
C LEU A 396 -24.42 13.93 -8.18
N GLN A 397 -25.73 13.88 -7.94
CA GLN A 397 -26.73 13.54 -8.95
C GLN A 397 -26.76 14.56 -10.12
N GLN A 398 -26.65 15.85 -9.87
CA GLN A 398 -26.56 16.87 -10.93
C GLN A 398 -25.34 16.68 -11.84
N PHE A 399 -24.24 16.14 -11.31
CA PHE A 399 -23.05 15.80 -12.09
C PHE A 399 -23.11 14.37 -12.69
N GLY A 400 -24.24 13.66 -12.54
CA GLY A 400 -24.44 12.31 -13.08
C GLY A 400 -23.78 11.22 -12.25
N LEU A 401 -23.45 11.50 -10.97
CA LEU A 401 -22.85 10.57 -10.03
C LEU A 401 -23.90 10.06 -9.03
N VAL A 402 -23.71 8.84 -8.53
CA VAL A 402 -24.54 8.29 -7.47
C VAL A 402 -24.27 8.98 -6.13
N ALA A 403 -25.26 8.98 -5.23
CA ALA A 403 -25.14 9.52 -3.87
C ALA A 403 -23.93 8.92 -3.13
N LEU A 404 -23.43 9.63 -2.11
CA LEU A 404 -22.34 9.14 -1.26
C LEU A 404 -22.81 7.93 -0.45
N ALA A 405 -22.02 6.88 -0.39
CA ALA A 405 -22.39 5.63 0.24
C ALA A 405 -21.27 5.09 1.15
N VAL A 406 -21.63 4.17 2.06
CA VAL A 406 -20.68 3.55 3.01
C VAL A 406 -19.48 2.93 2.31
N GLN A 407 -19.71 2.31 1.15
CA GLN A 407 -18.67 1.67 0.35
C GLN A 407 -17.69 2.64 -0.33
N ASP A 408 -17.95 3.94 -0.30
CA ASP A 408 -17.01 4.96 -0.76
C ASP A 408 -15.82 5.13 0.19
N PHE A 409 -15.94 4.62 1.43
CA PHE A 409 -14.93 4.69 2.48
C PHE A 409 -14.21 3.35 2.63
N GLU A 410 -12.89 3.40 2.72
CA GLU A 410 -12.03 2.22 2.87
C GLU A 410 -11.94 1.77 4.35
N TYR A 411 -11.93 2.74 5.28
CA TYR A 411 -11.71 2.49 6.70
C TYR A 411 -13.03 2.20 7.43
N THR A 412 -13.08 1.08 8.16
CA THR A 412 -14.27 0.64 8.90
C THR A 412 -14.78 1.70 9.88
N ASP A 413 -13.86 2.39 10.57
CA ASP A 413 -14.22 3.45 11.52
C ASP A 413 -14.91 4.61 10.80
N HIS A 414 -14.47 4.96 9.60
CA HIS A 414 -15.10 5.98 8.76
C HIS A 414 -16.44 5.51 8.21
N GLN A 415 -16.57 4.23 7.85
CA GLN A 415 -17.83 3.63 7.43
C GLN A 415 -18.88 3.71 8.54
N MET A 416 -18.48 3.36 9.79
CA MET A 416 -19.36 3.44 10.95
C MET A 416 -19.76 4.89 11.26
N MET A 417 -18.82 5.84 11.22
CA MET A 417 -19.12 7.26 11.40
C MET A 417 -20.06 7.79 10.31
N PHE A 418 -19.87 7.40 9.06
CA PHE A 418 -20.74 7.80 7.96
C PHE A 418 -22.16 7.20 8.11
N HIS A 419 -22.26 5.96 8.59
CA HIS A 419 -23.56 5.35 8.89
C HIS A 419 -24.34 6.17 9.93
N LEU A 420 -23.69 6.57 11.03
CA LEU A 420 -24.31 7.42 12.05
C LEU A 420 -24.73 8.79 11.50
N ILE A 421 -23.91 9.40 10.64
CA ILE A 421 -24.24 10.67 9.97
C ILE A 421 -25.48 10.48 9.09
N ARG A 422 -25.56 9.41 8.31
CA ARG A 422 -26.72 9.13 7.45
C ARG A 422 -27.98 8.90 8.28
N GLU A 423 -27.89 8.09 9.32
CA GLU A 423 -28.99 7.84 10.24
C GLU A 423 -29.50 9.13 10.91
N SER A 424 -28.58 10.04 11.27
CA SER A 424 -28.95 11.34 11.85
C SER A 424 -29.80 12.19 10.91
N VAL A 425 -29.54 12.11 9.62
CA VAL A 425 -30.23 12.92 8.60
C VAL A 425 -31.58 12.29 8.22
N GLU A 426 -31.76 10.99 8.42
CA GLU A 426 -33.00 10.26 8.16
C GLU A 426 -34.03 10.35 9.31
N GLN A 427 -33.61 10.82 10.50
CA GLN A 427 -34.47 10.98 11.66
C GLN A 427 -34.89 12.46 11.89
N ASP A 428 -36.11 12.69 12.39
CA ASP A 428 -36.70 14.02 12.65
C ASP A 428 -36.88 14.33 14.16
N LYS A 429 -36.31 13.51 15.08
CA LYS A 429 -36.61 13.58 16.52
C LYS A 429 -35.68 14.54 17.27
N THR A 430 -34.45 14.69 16.82
CA THR A 430 -33.40 15.53 17.44
C THR A 430 -32.60 16.26 16.38
N GLU A 431 -31.92 17.33 16.76
CA GLU A 431 -30.97 18.03 15.90
C GLU A 431 -29.94 17.03 15.37
N HIS A 432 -29.65 17.05 14.07
CA HIS A 432 -28.79 16.06 13.40
C HIS A 432 -27.40 15.94 14.05
N HIS A 433 -26.80 17.07 14.38
CA HIS A 433 -25.49 17.10 15.05
C HIS A 433 -25.53 16.45 16.44
N ASP A 434 -26.53 16.80 17.24
CA ASP A 434 -26.66 16.28 18.62
C ASP A 434 -26.92 14.79 18.62
N PHE A 435 -27.70 14.28 17.64
CA PHE A 435 -27.89 12.85 17.43
C PHE A 435 -26.58 12.15 17.16
N VAL A 436 -25.79 12.64 16.19
CA VAL A 436 -24.52 11.98 15.83
C VAL A 436 -23.57 11.96 17.01
N VAL A 437 -23.39 13.08 17.69
CA VAL A 437 -22.50 13.17 18.88
C VAL A 437 -22.93 12.21 19.98
N GLY A 438 -24.24 12.10 20.23
CA GLY A 438 -24.79 11.21 21.24
C GLY A 438 -24.74 9.72 20.87
N ALA A 439 -24.73 9.39 19.59
CA ALA A 439 -24.71 8.03 19.07
C ALA A 439 -23.30 7.45 18.87
N VAL A 440 -22.24 8.27 18.98
CA VAL A 440 -20.86 7.80 18.77
C VAL A 440 -20.47 6.74 19.81
N PRO A 441 -20.13 5.50 19.38
CA PRO A 441 -19.68 4.45 20.27
C PRO A 441 -18.38 4.84 21.00
N GLU A 442 -18.17 4.26 22.18
CA GLU A 442 -16.97 4.53 23.00
C GLU A 442 -15.65 4.26 22.24
N SER A 443 -15.65 3.25 21.37
CA SER A 443 -14.52 2.90 20.51
C SER A 443 -14.15 4.00 19.48
N LEU A 444 -15.10 4.82 19.06
CA LEU A 444 -14.93 5.88 18.07
C LEU A 444 -14.81 7.29 18.68
N GLN A 445 -14.91 7.44 19.99
CA GLN A 445 -14.78 8.75 20.66
C GLN A 445 -13.41 9.41 20.42
N GLY A 446 -12.33 8.61 20.29
CA GLY A 446 -11.01 9.11 19.94
C GLY A 446 -11.00 9.77 18.55
N LEU A 447 -11.53 9.07 17.55
CA LEU A 447 -11.66 9.55 16.19
C LEU A 447 -12.58 10.78 16.11
N SER A 448 -13.72 10.75 16.78
CA SER A 448 -14.67 11.88 16.76
C SER A 448 -14.05 13.16 17.30
N ARG A 449 -13.27 13.11 18.39
CA ARG A 449 -12.53 14.26 18.92
C ARG A 449 -11.48 14.78 17.96
N GLU A 450 -10.76 13.88 17.28
CA GLU A 450 -9.75 14.25 16.29
C GLU A 450 -10.38 14.95 15.09
N LEU A 451 -11.44 14.38 14.53
CA LEU A 451 -12.21 14.97 13.43
C LEU A 451 -12.80 16.34 13.79
N PHE A 452 -13.31 16.47 15.02
CA PHE A 452 -13.84 17.73 15.52
C PHE A 452 -12.78 18.82 15.65
N ALA A 453 -11.59 18.46 16.16
CA ALA A 453 -10.46 19.39 16.29
C ALA A 453 -9.92 19.82 14.92
N GLN A 454 -9.86 18.92 13.94
CA GLN A 454 -9.40 19.24 12.58
C GLN A 454 -10.34 20.22 11.86
N THR A 455 -11.64 20.16 12.18
CA THR A 455 -12.68 20.98 11.54
C THR A 455 -13.05 22.25 12.33
N GLU A 456 -12.43 22.51 13.49
CA GLU A 456 -12.75 23.63 14.38
C GLU A 456 -12.60 25.02 13.73
N LYS A 457 -11.67 25.16 12.79
CA LYS A 457 -11.38 26.43 12.11
C LYS A 457 -12.14 26.62 10.79
N MET A 458 -13.13 25.79 10.51
CA MET A 458 -13.88 25.84 9.24
C MET A 458 -15.09 26.78 9.30
N GLU A 459 -14.86 28.09 9.46
CA GLU A 459 -15.84 29.13 9.17
C GLU A 459 -15.92 29.40 7.66
N ARG A 460 -16.35 28.42 6.86
CA ARG A 460 -16.53 28.60 5.41
C ARG A 460 -18.00 28.61 5.05
N MET A 461 -18.33 29.36 3.99
CA MET A 461 -19.69 29.34 3.42
C MET A 461 -20.01 27.92 2.93
N ASP A 462 -21.25 27.47 3.10
CA ASP A 462 -21.75 26.15 2.72
C ASP A 462 -21.40 25.72 1.31
N GLU A 463 -21.49 26.65 0.36
CA GLU A 463 -21.20 26.36 -1.04
C GLU A 463 -19.73 25.94 -1.28
N LYS A 464 -18.79 26.58 -0.59
CA LYS A 464 -17.36 26.21 -0.66
C LYS A 464 -17.11 24.84 -0.04
N LEU A 465 -17.76 24.54 1.09
CA LEU A 465 -17.67 23.24 1.75
C LEU A 465 -18.25 22.14 0.86
N LEU A 466 -19.40 22.38 0.23
CA LEU A 466 -20.02 21.43 -0.72
C LEU A 466 -19.12 21.19 -1.95
N GLU A 467 -18.47 22.22 -2.47
CA GLU A 467 -17.52 22.06 -3.57
C GLU A 467 -16.31 21.22 -3.16
N GLU A 468 -15.76 21.46 -1.98
CA GLU A 468 -14.63 20.69 -1.43
C GLU A 468 -15.03 19.24 -1.15
N LEU A 469 -16.21 19.00 -0.56
CA LEU A 469 -16.77 17.66 -0.36
C LEU A 469 -16.95 16.92 -1.68
N LEU A 470 -17.55 17.55 -2.68
CA LEU A 470 -17.74 16.94 -4.00
C LEU A 470 -16.40 16.56 -4.65
N ARG A 471 -15.39 17.42 -4.57
CA ARG A 471 -14.03 17.09 -5.04
C ARG A 471 -13.41 15.93 -4.26
N GLY A 472 -13.62 15.92 -2.95
CA GLY A 472 -13.16 14.82 -2.09
C GLY A 472 -13.78 13.49 -2.51
N VAL A 473 -15.11 13.43 -2.70
CA VAL A 473 -15.81 12.20 -3.13
C VAL A 473 -15.34 11.75 -4.52
N ILE A 474 -15.21 12.66 -5.47
CA ILE A 474 -14.68 12.33 -6.81
C ILE A 474 -13.27 11.76 -6.69
N LYS A 475 -12.43 12.33 -5.84
CA LYS A 475 -11.05 11.87 -5.62
C LYS A 475 -11.03 10.47 -5.00
N LEU A 476 -11.84 10.19 -3.96
CA LEU A 476 -11.95 8.87 -3.36
C LEU A 476 -12.36 7.80 -4.37
N ARG A 477 -13.45 8.07 -5.11
CA ARG A 477 -13.95 7.13 -6.14
C ARG A 477 -12.95 6.91 -7.26
N ARG A 478 -12.16 7.92 -7.64
CA ARG A 478 -11.08 7.76 -8.64
C ARG A 478 -9.96 6.87 -8.13
N ILE A 479 -9.57 7.01 -6.87
CA ILE A 479 -8.55 6.16 -6.25
C ILE A 479 -9.07 4.72 -6.24
N ALA A 480 -10.25 4.47 -5.67
CA ALA A 480 -10.84 3.14 -5.58
C ALA A 480 -11.07 2.49 -6.96
N ALA A 481 -11.64 3.24 -7.94
CA ALA A 481 -11.85 2.72 -9.29
C ALA A 481 -10.54 2.44 -10.02
N GLY A 482 -9.49 3.25 -9.79
CA GLY A 482 -8.16 3.02 -10.34
C GLY A 482 -7.52 1.75 -9.80
N GLU A 483 -7.60 1.52 -8.50
CA GLU A 483 -7.07 0.32 -7.85
C GLU A 483 -7.84 -0.93 -8.30
N ASN A 484 -9.17 -0.87 -8.32
CA ASN A 484 -10.02 -1.95 -8.82
C ASN A 484 -9.73 -2.26 -10.30
N LEU A 485 -9.56 -1.23 -11.13
CA LEU A 485 -9.27 -1.42 -12.56
C LEU A 485 -7.93 -2.13 -12.77
N ASN A 486 -6.90 -1.76 -12.01
CA ASN A 486 -5.59 -2.41 -12.09
C ASN A 486 -5.69 -3.88 -11.67
N GLN A 487 -6.40 -4.17 -10.58
CA GLN A 487 -6.63 -5.54 -10.11
C GLN A 487 -7.43 -6.37 -11.10
N LEU A 488 -8.50 -5.80 -11.69
CA LEU A 488 -9.34 -6.49 -12.67
C LEU A 488 -8.61 -6.76 -13.99
N ARG A 489 -7.76 -5.84 -14.45
CA ARG A 489 -6.93 -6.07 -15.64
C ARG A 489 -5.93 -7.20 -15.41
N PHE A 490 -5.31 -7.24 -14.26
CA PHE A 490 -4.43 -8.34 -13.89
C PHE A 490 -5.18 -9.70 -13.90
N LEU A 491 -6.34 -9.76 -13.24
CA LEU A 491 -7.18 -10.97 -13.22
C LEU A 491 -7.69 -11.36 -14.63
N GLN A 492 -7.99 -10.39 -15.48
CA GLN A 492 -8.40 -10.62 -16.86
C GLN A 492 -7.26 -11.23 -17.68
N GLU A 493 -6.04 -10.73 -17.52
CA GLU A 493 -4.87 -11.21 -18.24
C GLU A 493 -4.49 -12.63 -17.80
N GLU A 494 -4.48 -12.88 -16.48
CA GLU A 494 -4.30 -14.23 -15.92
C GLU A 494 -5.36 -15.22 -16.42
N ALA A 495 -6.63 -14.79 -16.49
CA ALA A 495 -7.73 -15.62 -16.99
C ALA A 495 -7.61 -15.92 -18.50
N HIS A 496 -7.12 -14.96 -19.31
CA HIS A 496 -6.85 -15.20 -20.72
C HIS A 496 -5.72 -16.21 -20.96
N GLN A 497 -4.64 -16.10 -20.19
CA GLN A 497 -3.48 -17.01 -20.30
C GLN A 497 -3.83 -18.44 -19.85
N SER A 498 -4.70 -18.58 -18.84
CA SER A 498 -5.12 -19.88 -18.30
C SER A 498 -6.33 -20.51 -19.04
N GLY A 499 -6.93 -19.82 -20.02
CA GLY A 499 -8.14 -20.29 -20.70
C GLY A 499 -9.38 -20.31 -19.81
N ASP A 500 -9.41 -19.49 -18.76
CA ASP A 500 -10.50 -19.43 -17.78
C ASP A 500 -11.75 -18.78 -18.38
N LEU A 501 -12.90 -19.44 -18.25
CA LEU A 501 -14.23 -18.95 -18.72
C LEU A 501 -14.62 -17.60 -18.09
N ARG A 502 -14.01 -17.17 -17.01
CA ARG A 502 -14.25 -15.90 -16.33
C ARG A 502 -13.57 -14.69 -16.98
N ALA A 503 -12.73 -14.88 -18.00
CA ALA A 503 -12.10 -13.79 -18.73
C ALA A 503 -13.13 -12.78 -19.27
N SER A 504 -14.28 -13.25 -19.74
CA SER A 504 -15.38 -12.40 -20.19
C SER A 504 -16.03 -11.59 -19.05
N SER A 505 -16.15 -12.17 -17.86
CA SER A 505 -16.68 -11.48 -16.68
C SER A 505 -15.72 -10.38 -16.20
N TYR A 506 -14.43 -10.64 -16.17
CA TYR A 506 -13.42 -9.62 -15.85
C TYR A 506 -13.39 -8.51 -16.89
N GLN A 507 -13.52 -8.84 -18.17
CA GLN A 507 -13.63 -7.84 -19.24
C GLN A 507 -14.83 -6.91 -19.03
N HIS A 508 -15.98 -7.45 -18.63
CA HIS A 508 -17.16 -6.66 -18.32
C HIS A 508 -16.91 -5.69 -17.14
N LEU A 509 -16.30 -6.18 -16.05
CA LEU A 509 -15.95 -5.37 -14.88
C LEU A 509 -14.91 -4.30 -15.20
N VAL A 510 -13.92 -4.59 -16.05
CA VAL A 510 -12.94 -3.61 -16.56
C VAL A 510 -13.65 -2.51 -17.34
N LEU A 511 -14.60 -2.85 -18.20
CA LEU A 511 -15.40 -1.87 -18.94
C LEU A 511 -16.24 -0.99 -18.01
N GLN A 512 -16.87 -1.57 -16.98
CA GLN A 512 -17.65 -0.83 -15.99
C GLN A 512 -16.77 0.17 -15.21
N ASN A 513 -15.61 -0.26 -14.70
CA ASN A 513 -14.69 0.62 -13.98
C ASN A 513 -14.08 1.70 -14.90
N THR A 514 -13.80 1.37 -16.15
CA THR A 514 -13.33 2.35 -17.15
C THR A 514 -14.39 3.41 -17.42
N LYS A 515 -15.67 3.00 -17.51
CA LYS A 515 -16.80 3.92 -17.66
C LYS A 515 -16.93 4.83 -16.44
N LEU A 516 -16.85 4.26 -15.22
CA LEU A 516 -16.90 5.01 -13.97
C LEU A 516 -15.81 6.08 -13.92
N LEU A 517 -14.55 5.74 -14.26
CA LEU A 517 -13.45 6.71 -14.30
C LEU A 517 -13.73 7.84 -15.30
N ARG A 518 -14.29 7.54 -16.47
CA ARG A 518 -14.68 8.54 -17.47
C ARG A 518 -15.77 9.46 -16.93
N ASP A 519 -16.79 8.92 -16.26
CA ASP A 519 -17.88 9.69 -15.67
C ASP A 519 -17.36 10.62 -14.56
N LEU A 520 -16.43 10.15 -13.73
CA LEU A 520 -15.75 10.95 -12.70
C LEU A 520 -14.90 12.08 -13.30
N ASP A 521 -14.16 11.81 -14.38
CA ASP A 521 -13.38 12.83 -15.08
C ASP A 521 -14.29 13.88 -15.76
N GLN A 522 -15.42 13.45 -16.31
CA GLN A 522 -16.41 14.37 -16.89
C GLN A 522 -17.04 15.26 -15.81
N ALA A 523 -17.39 14.70 -14.64
CA ALA A 523 -17.90 15.45 -13.50
C ALA A 523 -16.86 16.49 -13.02
N SER A 524 -15.59 16.09 -12.90
CA SER A 524 -14.50 16.99 -12.52
C SER A 524 -14.32 18.16 -13.49
N ARG A 525 -14.42 17.92 -14.82
CA ARG A 525 -14.36 18.95 -15.86
C ARG A 525 -15.55 19.92 -15.79
N LYS A 526 -16.78 19.40 -15.61
CA LYS A 526 -17.99 20.22 -15.46
C LYS A 526 -17.91 21.13 -14.24
N MET A 527 -17.37 20.66 -13.12
CA MET A 527 -17.11 21.49 -11.94
C MET A 527 -16.15 22.65 -12.22
N SER A 528 -15.10 22.38 -12.99
CA SER A 528 -14.11 23.42 -13.33
C SER A 528 -14.69 24.49 -14.25
N LEU A 529 -15.61 24.14 -15.14
CA LEU A 529 -16.29 25.08 -16.05
C LEU A 529 -17.32 25.96 -15.32
N LYS A 530 -18.05 25.42 -14.33
CA LYS A 530 -19.02 26.19 -13.53
C LYS A 530 -18.39 27.28 -12.64
N LYS A 531 -17.07 27.29 -12.51
CA LYS A 531 -16.28 28.33 -11.83
C LYS A 531 -15.96 29.52 -12.74
N LEU A 532 -16.17 29.39 -14.05
CA LEU A 532 -15.86 30.41 -15.04
C LEU A 532 -17.12 31.21 -15.47
N GLU A 533 -18.30 30.79 -15.03
CA GLU A 533 -19.57 31.50 -15.08
C GLU A 533 -19.90 32.08 -13.69
#